data_1b6aec3640985347f4ac0e49b0c02e3c
#
_entry.id   1b6aec3640985347f4ac0e49b0c02e3c
#
_cell.length_a   1.000
_cell.length_b   1.000
_cell.length_c   1.000
_cell.angle_alpha   90.00
_cell.angle_beta   90.00
_cell.angle_gamma   90.00
#
_symmetry.space_group_name_H-M   'P 1'
#
loop_
_entity.id
_entity.type
_entity.pdbx_description
1 polymer ?
#
loop_
_entity_poly.entity_id
_entity_poly.type
_entity_poly.pdbx_seq_one_letter_code
_entity_poly.pdbx_strand_id
1 'polypeptide(L)'
;MLPLQVKNKLKSFLLTAFCSLGLASVFAQAPTVHTIGDSTMEEKSTDPSVNTNGQRGWPQMLPQFMVNGATLNNRAKSGTSSKTFYEESRFWTTVKPQIKEGDYVIIQFGHNDEKHAGADGEVGTYPWTTYKEYLRKYVNEVRELNATPILFTPIVRGYFSANKITDKGAHNLGADVIMSSGRDLDYVAAMKEVAVELNCLLVDHTALTRAICDEYGEEKAKELIYNVGDGTHIGE
;
A
#
# COMPACT_ATOMS: atom_id res chain seq x y z
N MET A 1 37.60 -46.74 35.78
CA MET A 1 36.30 -46.37 36.41
C MET A 1 36.51 -45.05 37.17
N LEU A 2 35.82 -44.02 36.79
CA LEU A 2 35.89 -42.71 37.47
C LEU A 2 35.14 -42.77 38.82
N PRO A 3 35.67 -42.15 39.88
CA PRO A 3 35.08 -42.18 41.23
C PRO A 3 33.68 -41.58 41.24
N LEU A 4 32.79 -42.10 42.12
CA LEU A 4 31.39 -41.75 42.22
C LEU A 4 31.14 -40.23 42.46
N GLN A 5 32.06 -39.61 43.19
CA GLN A 5 32.01 -38.16 43.47
C GLN A 5 32.17 -37.25 42.24
N VAL A 6 32.92 -37.70 41.20
CA VAL A 6 33.13 -36.94 39.98
C VAL A 6 31.89 -36.99 39.07
N LYS A 7 31.19 -38.15 39.08
CA LYS A 7 29.92 -38.29 38.35
C LYS A 7 28.80 -37.42 38.87
N ASN A 8 28.76 -37.21 40.19
CA ASN A 8 27.71 -36.33 40.79
C ASN A 8 27.98 -34.85 40.60
N LYS A 9 29.24 -34.39 40.59
CA LYS A 9 29.59 -33.01 40.24
C LYS A 9 29.30 -32.68 38.76
N LEU A 10 29.54 -33.66 37.86
CA LEU A 10 29.25 -33.48 36.42
C LEU A 10 27.76 -33.43 36.13
N LYS A 11 26.93 -34.21 36.83
CA LYS A 11 25.46 -34.15 36.72
C LYS A 11 24.89 -32.85 37.29
N SER A 12 25.45 -32.31 38.38
CA SER A 12 25.01 -31.01 38.96
C SER A 12 25.41 -29.86 38.08
N PHE A 13 26.56 -29.89 37.38
CA PHE A 13 26.99 -28.83 36.47
C PHE A 13 26.20 -28.83 35.16
N LEU A 14 25.79 -29.99 34.65
CA LEU A 14 24.91 -30.10 33.47
C LEU A 14 23.48 -29.68 33.80
N LEU A 15 22.99 -29.88 35.02
CA LEU A 15 21.63 -29.50 35.37
C LEU A 15 21.50 -28.00 35.65
N THR A 16 22.56 -27.31 36.14
CA THR A 16 22.57 -25.84 36.34
C THR A 16 22.82 -25.07 35.04
N ALA A 17 23.49 -25.65 34.06
CA ALA A 17 23.70 -25.02 32.76
C ALA A 17 22.43 -25.07 31.85
N PHE A 18 21.49 -25.97 32.13
CA PHE A 18 20.22 -26.08 31.38
C PHE A 18 19.09 -25.18 31.95
N CYS A 19 19.21 -24.69 33.15
CA CYS A 19 18.20 -23.83 33.78
C CYS A 19 18.39 -22.33 33.53
N SER A 20 19.43 -21.91 32.81
CA SER A 20 19.66 -20.48 32.50
C SER A 20 19.47 -20.12 31.00
N LEU A 21 19.11 -21.09 30.15
CA LEU A 21 18.47 -20.79 28.89
C LEU A 21 16.97 -20.55 29.17
N GLY A 22 16.65 -19.42 29.78
CA GLY A 22 15.31 -18.89 29.74
C GLY A 22 14.91 -18.81 28.27
N LEU A 23 14.01 -19.70 27.86
CA LEU A 23 13.18 -19.48 26.70
C LEU A 23 12.41 -18.19 26.99
N ALA A 24 13.03 -17.02 26.74
CA ALA A 24 12.31 -15.83 26.48
C ALA A 24 11.48 -16.18 25.25
N SER A 25 10.24 -16.61 25.45
CA SER A 25 9.22 -16.57 24.44
C SER A 25 9.17 -15.10 24.03
N VAL A 26 9.92 -14.75 22.99
CA VAL A 26 9.72 -13.49 22.30
C VAL A 26 8.33 -13.64 21.72
N PHE A 27 7.32 -13.19 22.47
CA PHE A 27 6.02 -12.93 21.88
C PHE A 27 6.30 -11.87 20.83
N ALA A 28 6.45 -12.28 19.58
CA ALA A 28 6.56 -11.34 18.49
C ALA A 28 5.35 -10.41 18.62
N GLN A 29 5.61 -9.12 18.78
CA GLN A 29 4.54 -8.13 18.81
C GLN A 29 3.72 -8.31 17.53
N ALA A 30 2.39 -8.28 17.64
CA ALA A 30 1.54 -8.35 16.47
C ALA A 30 1.90 -7.19 15.51
N PRO A 31 2.05 -7.46 14.21
CA PRO A 31 2.52 -6.46 13.27
C PRO A 31 1.51 -5.34 13.08
N THR A 32 2.01 -4.16 12.77
CA THR A 32 1.20 -3.05 12.25
C THR A 32 1.23 -3.08 10.73
N VAL A 33 0.06 -2.92 10.13
CA VAL A 33 -0.09 -2.68 8.68
C VAL A 33 -0.23 -1.16 8.48
N HIS A 34 0.83 -0.52 8.05
CA HIS A 34 0.79 0.88 7.64
C HIS A 34 0.26 0.97 6.21
N THR A 35 -0.60 1.95 5.93
CA THR A 35 -1.05 2.21 4.56
C THR A 35 -0.73 3.65 4.18
N ILE A 36 -0.07 3.83 3.04
CA ILE A 36 0.24 5.12 2.45
C ILE A 36 -0.33 5.21 1.04
N GLY A 37 -0.87 6.36 0.69
CA GLY A 37 -1.54 6.55 -0.58
C GLY A 37 -2.32 7.85 -0.65
N ASP A 38 -3.22 7.91 -1.59
CA ASP A 38 -4.02 9.09 -1.91
C ASP A 38 -5.44 9.06 -1.29
N SER A 39 -6.37 9.84 -1.86
CA SER A 39 -7.74 9.98 -1.40
C SER A 39 -8.57 8.68 -1.44
N THR A 40 -8.20 7.74 -2.31
CA THR A 40 -8.89 6.44 -2.42
C THR A 40 -8.58 5.52 -1.25
N MET A 41 -7.54 5.83 -0.49
CA MET A 41 -7.12 5.11 0.71
C MET A 41 -7.34 5.90 2.00
N GLU A 42 -7.42 7.25 1.95
CA GLU A 42 -7.52 8.09 3.15
C GLU A 42 -8.71 7.69 4.01
N GLU A 43 -8.48 7.60 5.31
CA GLU A 43 -9.55 7.36 6.27
C GLU A 43 -10.57 8.49 6.26
N LYS A 44 -11.81 8.17 6.04
CA LYS A 44 -12.95 9.10 6.04
C LYS A 44 -13.80 8.88 7.29
N SER A 45 -14.34 9.95 7.82
CA SER A 45 -15.26 9.88 8.95
C SER A 45 -16.45 8.96 8.65
N THR A 46 -16.86 8.16 9.62
CA THR A 46 -18.11 7.41 9.56
C THR A 46 -19.32 8.21 10.02
N ASP A 47 -19.11 9.41 10.54
CA ASP A 47 -20.18 10.32 10.93
C ASP A 47 -20.78 11.01 9.69
N PRO A 48 -22.06 10.77 9.35
CA PRO A 48 -22.70 11.36 8.17
C PRO A 48 -22.86 12.88 8.25
N SER A 49 -22.76 13.47 9.42
CA SER A 49 -22.76 14.94 9.57
C SER A 49 -21.43 15.58 9.14
N VAL A 50 -20.35 14.79 9.15
CA VAL A 50 -19.00 15.20 8.74
C VAL A 50 -18.69 14.74 7.32
N ASN A 51 -19.03 13.49 7.01
CA ASN A 51 -18.82 12.86 5.71
C ASN A 51 -20.18 12.69 5.00
N THR A 52 -20.68 13.81 4.50
CA THR A 52 -22.04 13.91 3.95
C THR A 52 -22.24 13.15 2.63
N ASN A 53 -21.16 12.77 1.95
CA ASN A 53 -21.19 12.02 0.69
C ASN A 53 -20.87 10.54 0.86
N GLY A 54 -20.68 10.04 2.08
CA GLY A 54 -20.45 8.61 2.36
C GLY A 54 -19.15 8.03 1.81
N GLN A 55 -18.17 8.87 1.47
CA GLN A 55 -16.87 8.36 0.96
C GLN A 55 -16.16 7.46 1.96
N ARG A 56 -15.45 6.46 1.44
CA ARG A 56 -14.58 5.56 2.22
C ARG A 56 -13.23 5.39 1.53
N GLY A 57 -12.17 5.32 2.33
CA GLY A 57 -10.90 4.77 1.85
C GLY A 57 -10.95 3.25 1.96
N TRP A 58 -10.60 2.52 0.91
CA TRP A 58 -10.68 1.06 0.93
C TRP A 58 -9.94 0.38 2.09
N PRO A 59 -8.82 0.94 2.64
CA PRO A 59 -8.18 0.32 3.80
C PRO A 59 -9.03 0.30 5.07
N GLN A 60 -10.09 1.12 5.16
CA GLN A 60 -11.00 1.09 6.32
C GLN A 60 -11.69 -0.26 6.48
N MET A 61 -11.76 -1.07 5.41
CA MET A 61 -12.31 -2.42 5.45
C MET A 61 -11.30 -3.49 5.87
N LEU A 62 -10.00 -3.21 5.84
CA LEU A 62 -8.95 -4.19 6.15
C LEU A 62 -9.06 -4.82 7.55
N PRO A 63 -9.42 -4.08 8.62
CA PRO A 63 -9.47 -4.65 9.96
C PRO A 63 -10.34 -5.90 10.09
N GLN A 64 -11.38 -6.04 9.24
CA GLN A 64 -12.27 -7.22 9.24
C GLN A 64 -11.56 -8.50 8.76
N PHE A 65 -10.48 -8.36 8.02
CA PHE A 65 -9.71 -9.46 7.43
C PHE A 65 -8.36 -9.68 8.11
N MET A 66 -8.00 -8.81 9.05
CA MET A 66 -6.73 -8.90 9.77
C MET A 66 -6.81 -9.98 10.84
N VAL A 67 -5.70 -10.69 11.02
CA VAL A 67 -5.59 -11.83 11.95
C VAL A 67 -4.43 -11.60 12.92
N ASN A 68 -4.34 -12.46 13.93
CA ASN A 68 -3.22 -12.49 14.86
C ASN A 68 -2.95 -11.18 15.63
N GLY A 69 -4.00 -10.37 15.84
CA GLY A 69 -3.88 -9.10 16.57
C GLY A 69 -3.20 -7.98 15.79
N ALA A 70 -2.97 -8.16 14.49
CA ALA A 70 -2.45 -7.10 13.64
C ALA A 70 -3.33 -5.84 13.71
N THR A 71 -2.72 -4.66 13.60
CA THR A 71 -3.41 -3.37 13.66
C THR A 71 -3.20 -2.58 12.37
N LEU A 72 -4.19 -1.75 12.01
CA LEU A 72 -4.09 -0.85 10.87
C LEU A 72 -3.63 0.55 11.32
N ASN A 73 -2.64 1.11 10.63
CA ASN A 73 -2.24 2.51 10.74
C ASN A 73 -2.39 3.17 9.36
N ASN A 74 -3.61 3.64 9.06
CA ASN A 74 -3.87 4.31 7.79
C ASN A 74 -3.36 5.75 7.81
N ARG A 75 -2.38 6.03 6.96
CA ARG A 75 -1.72 7.35 6.85
C ARG A 75 -1.86 7.96 5.45
N ALA A 76 -2.69 7.36 4.60
CA ALA A 76 -2.99 7.91 3.27
C ALA A 76 -3.59 9.32 3.37
N LYS A 77 -3.35 10.14 2.33
CA LYS A 77 -3.78 11.54 2.33
C LYS A 77 -4.33 11.96 0.97
N SER A 78 -5.52 12.54 0.98
CA SER A 78 -6.16 13.09 -0.22
C SER A 78 -5.28 14.09 -0.93
N GLY A 79 -5.27 14.02 -2.26
CA GLY A 79 -4.55 14.96 -3.12
C GLY A 79 -3.07 14.65 -3.30
N THR A 80 -2.50 13.69 -2.56
CA THR A 80 -1.07 13.36 -2.69
C THR A 80 -0.81 12.39 -3.84
N SER A 81 0.32 12.59 -4.52
CA SER A 81 0.97 11.63 -5.41
C SER A 81 2.08 10.90 -4.69
N SER A 82 2.71 9.93 -5.35
CA SER A 82 3.91 9.27 -4.84
C SER A 82 5.02 10.27 -4.50
N LYS A 83 5.17 11.33 -5.29
CA LYS A 83 6.13 12.43 -5.09
C LYS A 83 5.74 13.29 -3.90
N THR A 84 4.55 13.90 -3.91
CA THR A 84 4.16 14.89 -2.88
C THR A 84 4.02 14.27 -1.50
N PHE A 85 3.56 13.02 -1.40
CA PHE A 85 3.55 12.31 -0.12
C PHE A 85 4.96 12.05 0.42
N TYR A 86 5.95 11.87 -0.45
CA TYR A 86 7.34 11.68 -0.05
C TYR A 86 8.00 13.00 0.38
N GLU A 87 7.83 14.05 -0.40
CA GLU A 87 8.57 15.31 -0.26
C GLU A 87 7.99 16.23 0.82
N GLU A 88 6.67 16.23 1.02
CA GLU A 88 6.06 17.06 2.05
C GLU A 88 6.39 16.54 3.45
N SER A 89 7.02 17.39 4.26
CA SER A 89 7.53 17.05 5.59
C SER A 89 6.48 16.54 6.60
N ARG A 90 5.19 16.73 6.30
CA ARG A 90 4.08 16.29 7.15
C ARG A 90 3.53 14.89 6.84
N PHE A 91 4.04 14.19 5.83
CA PHE A 91 3.53 12.88 5.44
C PHE A 91 4.57 11.76 5.65
N TRP A 92 5.39 11.40 4.64
CA TRP A 92 6.30 10.27 4.77
C TRP A 92 7.27 10.40 5.94
N THR A 93 7.80 11.58 6.19
CA THR A 93 8.69 11.85 7.33
C THR A 93 8.04 11.63 8.70
N THR A 94 6.70 11.66 8.78
CA THR A 94 5.95 11.39 10.01
C THR A 94 5.52 9.94 10.12
N VAL A 95 5.38 9.21 9.00
CA VAL A 95 5.03 7.79 8.97
C VAL A 95 6.25 6.91 9.20
N LYS A 96 7.35 7.18 8.50
CA LYS A 96 8.58 6.38 8.52
C LYS A 96 9.07 6.05 9.95
N PRO A 97 9.12 6.99 10.91
CA PRO A 97 9.56 6.69 12.28
C PRO A 97 8.62 5.78 13.08
N GLN A 98 7.39 5.54 12.61
CA GLN A 98 6.42 4.67 13.27
C GLN A 98 6.54 3.21 12.84
N ILE A 99 7.22 2.96 11.71
CA ILE A 99 7.41 1.63 11.14
C ILE A 99 8.45 0.89 11.96
N LYS A 100 8.13 -0.33 12.37
CA LYS A 100 9.00 -1.21 13.15
C LYS A 100 9.35 -2.47 12.38
N GLU A 101 10.40 -3.14 12.83
CA GLU A 101 10.75 -4.47 12.32
C GLU A 101 9.56 -5.42 12.40
N GLY A 102 9.28 -6.13 11.30
CA GLY A 102 8.16 -7.06 11.17
C GLY A 102 6.84 -6.43 10.76
N ASP A 103 6.74 -5.09 10.66
CA ASP A 103 5.56 -4.41 10.15
C ASP A 103 5.42 -4.58 8.63
N TYR A 104 4.23 -4.26 8.12
CA TYR A 104 3.92 -4.20 6.69
C TYR A 104 3.60 -2.78 6.28
N VAL A 105 4.00 -2.40 5.06
CA VAL A 105 3.65 -1.09 4.48
C VAL A 105 3.01 -1.31 3.12
N ILE A 106 1.71 -1.04 3.03
CA ILE A 106 0.96 -1.03 1.78
C ILE A 106 1.11 0.34 1.12
N ILE A 107 1.55 0.35 -0.12
CA ILE A 107 1.87 1.55 -0.90
C ILE A 107 0.99 1.56 -2.15
N GLN A 108 0.06 2.51 -2.25
CA GLN A 108 -0.75 2.71 -3.44
C GLN A 108 -0.79 4.20 -3.82
N PHE A 109 -0.30 4.52 -4.98
CA PHE A 109 -0.39 5.84 -5.62
C PHE A 109 -0.72 5.65 -7.11
N GLY A 110 -1.14 6.73 -7.77
CA GLY A 110 -1.47 6.74 -9.19
C GLY A 110 -2.41 7.85 -9.56
N HIS A 111 -3.54 7.99 -8.84
CA HIS A 111 -4.60 8.93 -9.19
C HIS A 111 -4.12 10.39 -9.30
N ASN A 112 -3.22 10.84 -8.43
CA ASN A 112 -2.68 12.19 -8.51
C ASN A 112 -1.36 12.24 -9.28
N ASP A 113 -0.68 11.12 -9.42
CA ASP A 113 0.51 10.99 -10.26
C ASP A 113 0.20 11.28 -11.72
N GLU A 114 -1.02 10.98 -12.18
CA GLU A 114 -1.52 11.27 -13.53
C GLU A 114 -1.61 12.78 -13.85
N LYS A 115 -1.53 13.66 -12.86
CA LYS A 115 -1.56 15.12 -13.04
C LYS A 115 -0.19 15.68 -13.41
N HIS A 116 0.41 15.10 -14.44
CA HIS A 116 1.77 15.44 -14.90
C HIS A 116 1.83 16.61 -15.89
N ALA A 117 0.67 17.13 -16.32
CA ALA A 117 0.57 18.24 -17.25
C ALA A 117 -0.40 19.32 -16.76
N GLY A 118 -0.09 20.57 -17.05
CA GLY A 118 -0.94 21.72 -16.71
C GLY A 118 -0.63 22.36 -15.35
N ALA A 119 -1.63 23.00 -14.74
CA ALA A 119 -1.48 23.74 -13.49
C ALA A 119 -1.10 22.84 -12.30
N ASP A 120 -1.39 21.55 -12.38
CA ASP A 120 -1.13 20.58 -11.35
C ASP A 120 0.22 19.85 -11.52
N GLY A 121 1.07 20.29 -12.45
CA GLY A 121 2.36 19.62 -12.79
C GLY A 121 3.32 19.44 -11.61
N GLU A 122 3.16 20.18 -10.53
CA GLU A 122 3.93 19.98 -9.29
C GLU A 122 3.50 18.72 -8.52
N VAL A 123 2.25 18.30 -8.64
CA VAL A 123 1.69 17.10 -7.99
C VAL A 123 2.02 15.85 -8.76
N GLY A 124 1.94 15.91 -10.09
CA GLY A 124 2.10 14.77 -10.97
C GLY A 124 3.51 14.21 -11.02
N THR A 125 3.60 12.97 -11.50
CA THR A 125 4.85 12.27 -11.80
C THR A 125 4.81 11.71 -13.21
N TYR A 126 5.95 11.23 -13.68
CA TYR A 126 6.05 10.55 -14.96
C TYR A 126 6.17 9.03 -14.74
N PRO A 127 5.35 8.17 -15.39
CA PRO A 127 5.29 6.75 -15.03
C PRO A 127 6.65 6.05 -15.13
N TRP A 128 7.41 6.34 -16.19
CA TRP A 128 8.66 5.62 -16.49
C TRP A 128 9.91 6.19 -15.81
N THR A 129 9.80 7.35 -15.16
CA THR A 129 10.91 8.02 -14.47
C THR A 129 10.57 8.33 -13.03
N THR A 130 10.02 9.49 -12.74
CA THR A 130 9.79 10.01 -11.38
C THR A 130 8.83 9.14 -10.55
N TYR A 131 7.76 8.59 -11.14
CA TYR A 131 6.87 7.67 -10.43
C TYR A 131 7.63 6.41 -9.95
N LYS A 132 8.38 5.75 -10.86
CA LYS A 132 9.21 4.59 -10.50
C LYS A 132 10.28 4.96 -9.47
N GLU A 133 10.86 6.16 -9.56
CA GLU A 133 11.85 6.63 -8.60
C GLU A 133 11.28 6.70 -7.17
N TYR A 134 10.11 7.32 -6.98
CA TYR A 134 9.49 7.41 -5.66
C TYR A 134 9.04 6.05 -5.13
N LEU A 135 8.50 5.18 -5.98
CA LEU A 135 8.17 3.81 -5.57
C LEU A 135 9.40 3.04 -5.08
N ARG A 136 10.56 3.17 -5.77
CA ARG A 136 11.82 2.57 -5.32
C ARG A 136 12.28 3.12 -3.96
N LYS A 137 12.17 4.43 -3.76
CA LYS A 137 12.51 5.06 -2.47
C LYS A 137 11.68 4.45 -1.34
N TYR A 138 10.36 4.40 -1.48
CA TYR A 138 9.49 3.79 -0.46
C TYR A 138 9.87 2.34 -0.18
N VAL A 139 9.99 1.51 -1.21
CA VAL A 139 10.31 0.08 -1.06
C VAL A 139 11.64 -0.11 -0.34
N ASN A 140 12.67 0.62 -0.72
CA ASN A 140 14.00 0.49 -0.13
C ASN A 140 14.01 0.98 1.32
N GLU A 141 13.42 2.15 1.60
CA GLU A 141 13.39 2.71 2.94
C GLU A 141 12.56 1.87 3.93
N VAL A 142 11.48 1.23 3.47
CA VAL A 142 10.72 0.28 4.28
C VAL A 142 11.57 -0.95 4.62
N ARG A 143 12.34 -1.46 3.66
CA ARG A 143 13.25 -2.60 3.88
C ARG A 143 14.40 -2.28 4.82
N GLU A 144 14.94 -1.06 4.76
CA GLU A 144 15.96 -0.58 5.70
C GLU A 144 15.49 -0.62 7.16
N LEU A 145 14.18 -0.57 7.39
CA LEU A 145 13.54 -0.69 8.70
C LEU A 145 13.19 -2.15 9.08
N ASN A 146 13.64 -3.15 8.30
CA ASN A 146 13.27 -4.55 8.46
C ASN A 146 11.75 -4.80 8.39
N ALA A 147 11.01 -3.93 7.72
CA ALA A 147 9.59 -4.07 7.43
C ALA A 147 9.35 -4.56 5.99
N THR A 148 8.15 -5.03 5.72
CA THR A 148 7.78 -5.62 4.43
C THR A 148 6.97 -4.62 3.60
N PRO A 149 7.51 -4.09 2.49
CA PRO A 149 6.73 -3.27 1.56
C PRO A 149 5.84 -4.15 0.66
N ILE A 150 4.64 -3.67 0.37
CA ILE A 150 3.71 -4.30 -0.56
C ILE A 150 3.18 -3.21 -1.50
N LEU A 151 3.45 -3.33 -2.79
CA LEU A 151 2.90 -2.44 -3.80
C LEU A 151 1.49 -2.88 -4.16
N PHE A 152 0.56 -1.93 -4.18
CA PHE A 152 -0.80 -2.10 -4.68
C PHE A 152 -0.99 -1.20 -5.88
N THR A 153 -1.32 -1.75 -7.05
CA THR A 153 -1.70 -0.89 -8.17
C THR A 153 -2.96 -0.11 -7.82
N PRO A 154 -3.15 1.14 -8.32
CA PRO A 154 -4.28 1.96 -7.93
C PRO A 154 -5.62 1.31 -8.32
N ILE A 155 -6.67 1.50 -7.52
CA ILE A 155 -8.03 1.06 -7.89
C ILE A 155 -8.49 1.81 -9.15
N VAL A 156 -9.34 1.17 -9.97
CA VAL A 156 -9.81 1.80 -11.21
C VAL A 156 -10.72 3.01 -10.96
N ARG A 157 -10.71 3.95 -11.92
CA ARG A 157 -11.72 4.99 -12.01
C ARG A 157 -12.96 4.49 -12.73
N GLY A 158 -14.14 4.96 -12.36
CA GLY A 158 -15.41 4.67 -13.02
C GLY A 158 -15.55 5.31 -14.41
N TYR A 159 -14.52 5.21 -15.24
CA TYR A 159 -14.54 5.69 -16.62
C TYR A 159 -14.89 4.53 -17.55
N PHE A 160 -16.15 4.46 -17.94
CA PHE A 160 -16.71 3.36 -18.71
C PHE A 160 -16.84 3.70 -20.21
N SER A 161 -16.76 2.65 -21.03
CA SER A 161 -17.20 2.63 -22.42
C SER A 161 -17.76 1.24 -22.70
N ALA A 162 -18.95 1.16 -23.29
CA ALA A 162 -19.65 -0.10 -23.55
C ALA A 162 -19.72 -1.02 -22.31
N ASN A 163 -20.04 -0.46 -21.14
CA ASN A 163 -20.13 -1.16 -19.85
C ASN A 163 -18.81 -1.78 -19.33
N LYS A 164 -17.67 -1.33 -19.86
CA LYS A 164 -16.34 -1.79 -19.43
C LYS A 164 -15.47 -0.60 -19.03
N ILE A 165 -14.61 -0.82 -18.04
CA ILE A 165 -13.60 0.17 -17.64
C ILE A 165 -12.66 0.42 -18.84
N THR A 166 -12.49 1.69 -19.19
CA THR A 166 -11.54 2.12 -20.22
C THR A 166 -10.09 1.98 -19.74
N ASP A 167 -9.14 2.04 -20.69
CA ASP A 167 -7.73 2.04 -20.34
C ASP A 167 -7.36 3.23 -19.46
N LYS A 168 -7.95 4.42 -19.75
CA LYS A 168 -7.81 5.60 -18.89
C LYS A 168 -8.36 5.38 -17.49
N GLY A 169 -9.48 4.66 -17.35
CA GLY A 169 -10.01 4.23 -16.04
C GLY A 169 -9.08 3.27 -15.33
N ALA A 170 -8.27 2.51 -16.05
CA ALA A 170 -7.24 1.60 -15.55
C ALA A 170 -5.83 2.23 -15.50
N HIS A 171 -5.73 3.57 -15.46
CA HIS A 171 -4.49 4.33 -15.28
C HIS A 171 -3.47 4.21 -16.43
N ASN A 172 -3.93 3.83 -17.63
CA ASN A 172 -3.19 3.99 -18.87
C ASN A 172 -3.78 5.16 -19.66
N LEU A 173 -3.05 6.27 -19.72
CA LEU A 173 -3.49 7.51 -20.35
C LEU A 173 -3.21 7.53 -21.89
N GLY A 174 -2.73 6.42 -22.43
CA GLY A 174 -2.35 6.29 -23.83
C GLY A 174 -0.96 6.82 -24.15
N ALA A 175 -0.71 7.04 -25.43
CA ALA A 175 0.62 7.36 -25.95
C ALA A 175 1.26 8.56 -25.27
N ASP A 176 2.52 8.43 -24.89
CA ASP A 176 3.32 9.51 -24.34
C ASP A 176 3.68 10.53 -25.43
N VAL A 177 2.88 11.59 -25.48
CA VAL A 177 3.10 12.74 -26.37
C VAL A 177 4.00 13.82 -25.73
N ILE A 178 4.31 13.72 -24.44
CA ILE A 178 5.05 14.74 -23.68
C ILE A 178 6.55 14.47 -23.77
N MET A 179 7.00 13.26 -23.36
CA MET A 179 8.41 12.87 -23.42
C MET A 179 8.75 12.05 -24.66
N SER A 180 7.74 11.69 -25.45
CA SER A 180 7.90 10.90 -26.66
C SER A 180 8.70 9.60 -26.42
N SER A 181 8.41 8.93 -25.30
CA SER A 181 9.14 7.74 -24.86
C SER A 181 8.92 6.51 -25.74
N GLY A 182 7.93 6.57 -26.63
CA GLY A 182 7.47 5.42 -27.43
C GLY A 182 6.65 4.40 -26.64
N ARG A 183 6.29 4.72 -25.39
CA ARG A 183 5.47 3.92 -24.49
C ARG A 183 4.20 4.69 -24.14
N ASP A 184 3.18 3.99 -23.67
CA ASP A 184 2.00 4.62 -23.08
C ASP A 184 2.32 5.20 -21.71
N LEU A 185 1.56 6.21 -21.29
CA LEU A 185 1.58 6.74 -19.93
C LEU A 185 0.82 5.79 -18.98
N ASP A 186 1.42 4.65 -18.70
CA ASP A 186 0.83 3.54 -17.95
C ASP A 186 1.47 3.42 -16.56
N TYR A 187 0.76 3.93 -15.54
CA TYR A 187 1.19 3.90 -14.15
C TYR A 187 1.13 2.50 -13.54
N VAL A 188 0.20 1.67 -13.99
CA VAL A 188 0.08 0.28 -13.54
C VAL A 188 1.24 -0.56 -14.03
N ALA A 189 1.57 -0.46 -15.31
CA ALA A 189 2.71 -1.16 -15.88
C ALA A 189 4.03 -0.69 -15.24
N ALA A 190 4.18 0.62 -14.99
CA ALA A 190 5.36 1.17 -14.34
C ALA A 190 5.54 0.64 -12.90
N MET A 191 4.46 0.55 -12.10
CA MET A 191 4.52 -0.06 -10.75
C MET A 191 4.87 -1.54 -10.80
N LYS A 192 4.27 -2.30 -11.74
CA LYS A 192 4.59 -3.72 -11.95
C LYS A 192 6.07 -3.93 -12.29
N GLU A 193 6.64 -3.07 -13.14
CA GLU A 193 8.09 -3.14 -13.42
C GLU A 193 8.94 -2.91 -12.16
N VAL A 194 8.59 -1.94 -11.29
CA VAL A 194 9.29 -1.73 -10.02
C VAL A 194 9.17 -2.95 -9.10
N ALA A 195 7.98 -3.56 -9.04
CA ALA A 195 7.78 -4.77 -8.25
C ALA A 195 8.68 -5.92 -8.70
N VAL A 196 8.79 -6.14 -10.01
CA VAL A 196 9.70 -7.14 -10.58
C VAL A 196 11.17 -6.79 -10.34
N GLU A 197 11.55 -5.55 -10.62
CA GLU A 197 12.92 -5.04 -10.46
C GLU A 197 13.44 -5.23 -9.04
N LEU A 198 12.61 -4.92 -8.06
CA LEU A 198 12.98 -4.99 -6.65
C LEU A 198 12.57 -6.29 -5.97
N ASN A 199 11.99 -7.26 -6.68
CA ASN A 199 11.39 -8.45 -6.08
C ASN A 199 10.48 -8.07 -4.89
N CYS A 200 9.57 -7.11 -5.11
CA CYS A 200 8.64 -6.61 -4.13
C CYS A 200 7.28 -7.29 -4.28
N LEU A 201 6.62 -7.58 -3.16
CA LEU A 201 5.25 -8.08 -3.19
C LEU A 201 4.35 -7.08 -3.92
N LEU A 202 3.47 -7.60 -4.78
CA LEU A 202 2.53 -6.79 -5.56
C LEU A 202 1.13 -7.40 -5.50
N VAL A 203 0.15 -6.54 -5.29
CA VAL A 203 -1.27 -6.84 -5.52
C VAL A 203 -1.73 -6.02 -6.72
N ASP A 204 -2.19 -6.70 -7.78
CA ASP A 204 -2.77 -6.04 -8.96
C ASP A 204 -4.21 -5.59 -8.67
N HIS A 205 -4.31 -4.54 -7.85
CA HIS A 205 -5.59 -4.02 -7.38
C HIS A 205 -6.39 -3.39 -8.53
N THR A 206 -5.70 -2.85 -9.54
CA THR A 206 -6.35 -2.37 -10.78
C THR A 206 -7.07 -3.50 -11.50
N ALA A 207 -6.41 -4.64 -11.71
CA ALA A 207 -7.04 -5.78 -12.37
C ALA A 207 -8.24 -6.33 -11.58
N LEU A 208 -8.11 -6.43 -10.26
CA LEU A 208 -9.19 -6.90 -9.38
C LEU A 208 -10.41 -5.97 -9.41
N THR A 209 -10.19 -4.67 -9.24
CA THR A 209 -11.29 -3.69 -9.21
C THR A 209 -11.89 -3.49 -10.61
N ARG A 210 -11.08 -3.57 -11.69
CA ARG A 210 -11.58 -3.60 -13.07
C ARG A 210 -12.52 -4.78 -13.29
N ALA A 211 -12.13 -5.98 -12.86
CA ALA A 211 -12.95 -7.18 -13.04
C ALA A 211 -14.32 -7.04 -12.36
N ILE A 212 -14.35 -6.50 -11.12
CA ILE A 212 -15.60 -6.25 -10.39
C ILE A 212 -16.46 -5.22 -11.14
N CYS A 213 -15.91 -4.08 -11.53
CA CYS A 213 -16.65 -3.06 -12.25
C CYS A 213 -17.17 -3.54 -13.60
N ASP A 214 -16.36 -4.32 -14.32
CA ASP A 214 -16.72 -4.90 -15.62
C ASP A 214 -17.83 -5.97 -15.51
N GLU A 215 -17.88 -6.69 -14.40
CA GLU A 215 -18.94 -7.66 -14.12
C GLU A 215 -20.28 -6.96 -13.83
N TYR A 216 -20.25 -5.89 -13.03
CA TYR A 216 -21.47 -5.13 -12.72
C TYR A 216 -21.96 -4.28 -13.89
N GLY A 217 -21.06 -3.81 -14.75
CA GLY A 217 -21.35 -2.79 -15.77
C GLY A 217 -21.47 -1.39 -15.18
N GLU A 218 -21.57 -0.38 -16.08
CA GLU A 218 -21.44 1.04 -15.71
C GLU A 218 -22.49 1.48 -14.67
N GLU A 219 -23.77 1.21 -14.94
CA GLU A 219 -24.88 1.69 -14.09
C GLU A 219 -24.73 1.15 -12.65
N LYS A 220 -24.62 -0.18 -12.53
CA LYS A 220 -24.57 -0.84 -11.24
C LYS A 220 -23.25 -0.58 -10.49
N ALA A 221 -22.13 -0.48 -11.20
CA ALA A 221 -20.86 -0.11 -10.57
C ALA A 221 -20.89 1.32 -10.01
N LYS A 222 -21.51 2.27 -10.72
CA LYS A 222 -21.69 3.63 -10.24
C LYS A 222 -22.65 3.73 -9.05
N GLU A 223 -23.64 2.85 -8.99
CA GLU A 223 -24.58 2.80 -7.86
C GLU A 223 -23.96 2.18 -6.61
N LEU A 224 -23.22 1.06 -6.75
CA LEU A 224 -22.79 0.21 -5.62
C LEU A 224 -21.34 0.44 -5.17
N ILE A 225 -20.49 0.99 -6.02
CA ILE A 225 -19.05 1.10 -5.74
C ILE A 225 -18.62 2.55 -5.58
N TYR A 226 -19.03 3.40 -6.53
CA TYR A 226 -18.61 4.79 -6.54
C TYR A 226 -19.60 5.72 -5.83
N ASN A 227 -19.10 6.82 -5.31
CA ASN A 227 -19.96 7.88 -4.84
C ASN A 227 -20.76 8.50 -5.98
N VAL A 228 -21.96 8.95 -5.67
CA VAL A 228 -22.84 9.60 -6.63
C VAL A 228 -22.15 10.81 -7.27
N GLY A 229 -22.01 10.76 -8.59
CA GLY A 229 -21.37 11.82 -9.38
C GLY A 229 -19.82 11.84 -9.32
N ASP A 230 -19.20 10.89 -8.62
CA ASP A 230 -17.75 10.80 -8.49
C ASP A 230 -17.26 9.43 -9.05
N GLY A 231 -16.57 9.46 -10.17
CA GLY A 231 -15.99 8.25 -10.78
C GLY A 231 -14.62 7.86 -10.21
N THR A 232 -14.22 8.39 -9.06
CA THR A 232 -12.88 8.14 -8.49
C THR A 232 -12.97 7.51 -7.10
N HIS A 233 -13.80 8.07 -6.23
CA HIS A 233 -13.90 7.65 -4.84
C HIS A 233 -15.01 6.64 -4.64
N ILE A 234 -14.75 5.67 -3.78
CA ILE A 234 -15.72 4.64 -3.42
C ILE A 234 -16.64 5.12 -2.30
N GLY A 235 -17.87 4.61 -2.30
CA GLY A 235 -18.89 4.83 -1.29
C GLY A 235 -18.96 3.73 -0.23
N GLU A 236 -19.94 3.86 0.65
CA GLU A 236 -20.30 2.82 1.63
C GLU A 236 -20.90 1.60 0.98
#